data_c2fd5dea9078a639f0677146f332db08
#
_entry.id   c2fd5dea9078a639f0677146f332db08
#
_cell.length_a   1.000
_cell.length_b   1.000
_cell.length_c   1.000
_cell.angle_alpha   90.00
_cell.angle_beta   90.00
_cell.angle_gamma   90.00
#
_symmetry.space_group_name_H-M   'P 1'
#
loop_
_entity.id
_entity.type
_entity.pdbx_description
1 polymer ?
#
loop_
_entity_poly.entity_id
_entity_poly.type
_entity_poly.pdbx_seq_one_letter_code
_entity_poly.pdbx_strand_id
1 'polypeptide(L)'
;MIKHNLCPFAKEAISKQVTYRVFDGGDTDPFSSPSGALKSLTKVLKEELSELEAFDGDGATSFIIAPSMFSGDFQKYMDFVNDDVSDLLTNLDLHGTIQVAPFHPHFMFGGTNQNDPGNKVNQSPHPMFHLLREVEVSAASDQQDTQKIWERNERLLTKLFRC
;
A
#
# COMPACT_ATOMS: atom_id res chain seq x y z
N MET A 1 12.55 5.61 -0.49
CA MET A 1 11.55 6.49 0.14
C MET A 1 12.13 7.26 1.31
N ILE A 2 12.59 6.63 2.38
CA ILE A 2 13.07 7.28 3.62
C ILE A 2 14.30 8.14 3.37
N LYS A 3 15.33 7.61 2.69
CA LYS A 3 16.58 8.34 2.39
C LYS A 3 16.36 9.69 1.72
N HIS A 4 15.31 9.82 0.93
CA HIS A 4 14.98 11.03 0.17
C HIS A 4 13.77 11.80 0.74
N ASN A 5 13.24 11.34 1.87
CA ASN A 5 12.06 11.92 2.51
C ASN A 5 10.88 12.10 1.54
N LEU A 6 10.67 11.13 0.63
CA LEU A 6 9.60 11.18 -0.37
C LEU A 6 8.20 11.08 0.27
N CYS A 7 8.11 10.29 1.33
CA CYS A 7 6.91 10.18 2.15
C CYS A 7 7.24 10.71 3.56
N PRO A 8 6.68 11.84 3.97
CA PRO A 8 6.93 12.40 5.30
C PRO A 8 6.45 11.46 6.42
N PHE A 9 5.40 10.68 6.14
CA PHE A 9 4.82 9.73 7.09
C PHE A 9 5.71 8.51 7.32
N ALA A 10 6.51 8.09 6.33
CA ALA A 10 7.34 6.89 6.43
C ALA A 10 8.39 6.99 7.55
N LYS A 11 8.87 8.19 7.87
CA LYS A 11 9.86 8.39 8.94
C LYS A 11 9.25 8.25 10.32
N GLU A 12 8.05 8.77 10.51
CA GLU A 12 7.31 8.62 11.78
C GLU A 12 6.78 7.20 11.96
N ALA A 13 6.21 6.61 10.92
CA ALA A 13 5.69 5.24 10.98
C ALA A 13 6.79 4.23 11.42
N ILE A 14 8.03 4.37 10.92
CA ILE A 14 9.14 3.46 11.28
C ILE A 14 9.60 3.65 12.73
N SER A 15 9.41 4.83 13.32
CA SER A 15 9.73 5.07 14.74
C SER A 15 8.65 4.54 15.69
N LYS A 16 7.51 4.13 15.17
CA LYS A 16 6.35 3.61 15.90
C LYS A 16 6.20 2.10 15.61
N GLN A 17 4.99 1.58 15.63
CA GLN A 17 4.76 0.15 15.41
C GLN A 17 4.48 -0.14 13.94
N VAL A 18 5.42 -0.83 13.26
CA VAL A 18 5.24 -1.31 11.89
C VAL A 18 5.20 -2.83 11.89
N THR A 19 4.14 -3.41 11.37
CA THR A 19 4.02 -4.85 11.15
C THR A 19 4.23 -5.18 9.68
N TYR A 20 4.80 -6.36 9.43
CA TYR A 20 5.04 -6.88 8.08
C TYR A 20 4.55 -8.31 8.00
N ARG A 21 3.70 -8.60 7.04
CA ARG A 21 3.26 -9.96 6.73
C ARG A 21 3.60 -10.29 5.29
N VAL A 22 4.32 -11.41 5.08
CA VAL A 22 4.60 -11.91 3.72
C VAL A 22 3.57 -12.96 3.38
N PHE A 23 2.91 -12.79 2.25
CA PHE A 23 1.95 -13.74 1.70
C PHE A 23 2.55 -14.42 0.46
N ASP A 24 2.99 -15.66 0.61
CA ASP A 24 3.59 -16.49 -0.45
C ASP A 24 2.56 -17.43 -1.14
N GLY A 25 1.32 -16.98 -1.28
CA GLY A 25 0.27 -17.77 -1.92
C GLY A 25 -0.54 -18.66 -0.96
N GLY A 26 -0.21 -18.63 0.34
CA GLY A 26 -0.83 -19.44 1.38
C GLY A 26 -0.30 -20.89 1.39
N ASP A 27 -0.75 -21.69 2.38
CA ASP A 27 -0.64 -23.16 2.37
C ASP A 27 -1.51 -23.74 1.25
N THR A 28 -1.24 -23.32 0.04
CA THR A 28 -2.01 -23.74 -1.10
C THR A 28 -1.41 -25.06 -1.56
N ASP A 29 -2.20 -26.11 -1.46
CA ASP A 29 -2.07 -27.28 -2.30
C ASP A 29 -1.57 -26.80 -3.69
N PRO A 30 -0.49 -27.37 -4.25
CA PRO A 30 0.02 -27.01 -5.58
C PRO A 30 -1.04 -27.09 -6.69
N PHE A 31 -2.22 -27.63 -6.38
CA PHE A 31 -3.42 -27.65 -7.23
C PHE A 31 -4.44 -26.54 -6.93
N SER A 32 -4.14 -25.61 -6.02
CA SER A 32 -5.06 -24.48 -5.74
C SER A 32 -5.23 -23.60 -6.96
N SER A 33 -6.49 -23.39 -7.31
CA SER A 33 -6.85 -22.47 -8.39
C SER A 33 -6.41 -21.02 -8.04
N PRO A 34 -6.17 -20.15 -9.04
CA PRO A 34 -5.91 -18.73 -8.80
C PRO A 34 -6.96 -18.05 -7.90
N SER A 35 -8.22 -18.50 -7.96
CA SER A 35 -9.29 -18.04 -7.08
C SER A 35 -9.10 -18.44 -5.62
N GLY A 36 -8.44 -19.57 -5.33
CA GLY A 36 -8.10 -20.00 -3.97
C GLY A 36 -7.06 -19.10 -3.33
N ALA A 37 -6.02 -18.75 -4.07
CA ALA A 37 -4.97 -17.83 -3.60
C ALA A 37 -5.52 -16.42 -3.30
N LEU A 38 -6.43 -15.90 -4.15
CA LEU A 38 -7.11 -14.63 -3.90
C LEU A 38 -7.95 -14.66 -2.62
N LYS A 39 -8.74 -15.73 -2.40
CA LYS A 39 -9.51 -15.90 -1.16
C LYS A 39 -8.61 -15.95 0.08
N SER A 40 -7.48 -16.64 -0.01
CA SER A 40 -6.50 -16.70 1.08
C SER A 40 -5.88 -15.33 1.36
N LEU A 41 -5.56 -14.55 0.32
CA LEU A 41 -5.06 -13.18 0.47
C LEU A 41 -6.12 -12.27 1.10
N THR A 42 -7.38 -12.35 0.67
CA THR A 42 -8.50 -11.60 1.25
C THR A 42 -8.67 -11.93 2.74
N LYS A 43 -8.50 -13.21 3.13
CA LYS A 43 -8.53 -13.61 4.54
C LYS A 43 -7.40 -12.96 5.34
N VAL A 44 -6.18 -12.96 4.82
CA VAL A 44 -5.02 -12.32 5.46
C VAL A 44 -5.25 -10.81 5.58
N LEU A 45 -5.75 -10.15 4.54
CA LEU A 45 -6.10 -8.73 4.57
C LEU A 45 -7.15 -8.45 5.66
N LYS A 46 -8.18 -9.28 5.77
CA LYS A 46 -9.22 -9.14 6.79
C LYS A 46 -8.65 -9.23 8.22
N GLU A 47 -7.77 -10.20 8.46
CA GLU A 47 -7.09 -10.36 9.76
C GLU A 47 -6.28 -9.12 10.11
N GLU A 48 -5.41 -8.65 9.22
CA GLU A 48 -4.56 -7.48 9.43
C GLU A 48 -5.37 -6.18 9.61
N LEU A 49 -6.45 -6.01 8.85
CA LEU A 49 -7.35 -4.86 9.00
C LEU A 49 -8.00 -4.85 10.38
N SER A 50 -8.48 -6.00 10.85
CA SER A 50 -9.10 -6.12 12.17
C SER A 50 -8.09 -5.93 13.31
N GLU A 51 -6.85 -6.42 13.15
CA GLU A 51 -5.78 -6.21 14.12
C GLU A 51 -5.37 -4.73 14.19
N LEU A 52 -5.28 -4.06 13.04
CA LEU A 52 -4.93 -2.64 12.97
C LEU A 52 -6.03 -1.75 13.57
N GLU A 53 -7.32 -2.08 13.32
CA GLU A 53 -8.46 -1.39 13.91
C GLU A 53 -8.48 -1.53 15.43
N ALA A 54 -8.29 -2.76 15.94
CA ALA A 54 -8.31 -3.06 17.37
C ALA A 54 -7.11 -2.51 18.15
N PHE A 55 -6.09 -2.02 17.46
CA PHE A 55 -4.89 -1.51 18.11
C PHE A 55 -5.16 -0.19 18.85
N ASP A 56 -5.02 -0.20 20.16
CA ASP A 56 -5.29 0.94 21.06
C ASP A 56 -4.06 1.85 21.29
N GLY A 57 -3.16 1.93 20.32
CA GLY A 57 -1.97 2.78 20.39
C GLY A 57 -1.90 3.75 19.22
N ASP A 58 -0.95 4.70 19.31
CA ASP A 58 -0.67 5.64 18.23
C ASP A 58 0.36 5.07 17.26
N GLY A 59 0.20 5.36 15.97
CA GLY A 59 1.22 5.15 14.95
C GLY A 59 1.40 3.72 14.47
N ALA A 60 0.38 2.88 14.58
CA ALA A 60 0.41 1.55 14.00
C ALA A 60 0.17 1.59 12.49
N THR A 61 0.93 0.79 11.77
CA THR A 61 0.74 0.57 10.33
C THR A 61 1.16 -0.84 9.96
N SER A 62 0.51 -1.43 8.96
CA SER A 62 0.80 -2.79 8.51
C SER A 62 1.09 -2.85 7.01
N PHE A 63 2.04 -3.71 6.63
CA PHE A 63 2.33 -4.04 5.25
C PHE A 63 2.06 -5.51 4.99
N ILE A 64 1.26 -5.80 3.97
CA ILE A 64 1.12 -7.13 3.42
C ILE A 64 1.89 -7.17 2.11
N ILE A 65 2.92 -8.01 2.05
CA ILE A 65 3.80 -8.17 0.88
C ILE A 65 3.40 -9.47 0.21
N ALA A 66 3.06 -9.43 -1.08
CA ALA A 66 2.57 -10.57 -1.84
C ALA A 66 3.45 -10.89 -3.07
N PRO A 67 4.67 -11.44 -2.88
CA PRO A 67 5.66 -11.59 -3.95
C PRO A 67 5.19 -12.48 -5.09
N SER A 68 4.40 -13.51 -4.77
CA SER A 68 3.90 -14.51 -5.72
C SER A 68 2.60 -14.09 -6.43
N MET A 69 1.98 -12.98 -5.99
CA MET A 69 0.70 -12.52 -6.52
C MET A 69 0.91 -11.30 -7.41
N PHE A 70 0.17 -11.20 -8.51
CA PHE A 70 0.10 -10.00 -9.37
C PHE A 70 1.43 -9.49 -9.95
N SER A 71 2.56 -10.16 -9.75
CA SER A 71 3.91 -9.62 -10.02
C SER A 71 4.15 -9.12 -11.45
N GLY A 72 3.41 -9.62 -12.42
CA GLY A 72 3.45 -9.20 -13.82
C GLY A 72 2.21 -8.45 -14.31
N ASP A 73 1.19 -8.30 -13.48
CA ASP A 73 -0.13 -7.81 -13.92
C ASP A 73 -0.64 -6.70 -12.98
N PHE A 74 -0.23 -5.48 -13.29
CA PHE A 74 -0.64 -4.29 -12.53
C PHE A 74 -2.15 -4.03 -12.62
N GLN A 75 -2.78 -4.30 -13.77
CA GLN A 75 -4.22 -4.09 -13.91
C GLN A 75 -4.99 -5.02 -12.98
N LYS A 76 -4.68 -6.30 -13.00
CA LYS A 76 -5.30 -7.29 -12.11
C LYS A 76 -5.08 -6.97 -10.62
N TYR A 77 -3.91 -6.41 -10.28
CA TYR A 77 -3.64 -5.94 -8.93
C TYR A 77 -4.56 -4.77 -8.56
N MET A 78 -4.74 -3.79 -9.45
CA MET A 78 -5.61 -2.64 -9.21
C MET A 78 -7.10 -3.03 -9.20
N ASP A 79 -7.52 -3.98 -10.04
CA ASP A 79 -8.89 -4.52 -9.99
C ASP A 79 -9.14 -5.15 -8.60
N PHE A 80 -8.22 -5.97 -8.10
CA PHE A 80 -8.32 -6.55 -6.76
C PHE A 80 -8.37 -5.47 -5.65
N VAL A 81 -7.58 -4.40 -5.77
CA VAL A 81 -7.61 -3.28 -4.81
C VAL A 81 -8.93 -2.53 -4.85
N ASN A 82 -9.43 -2.24 -6.06
CA ASN A 82 -10.61 -1.42 -6.24
C ASN A 82 -11.92 -2.16 -5.94
N ASP A 83 -11.95 -3.48 -6.20
CA ASP A 83 -13.13 -4.30 -6.02
C ASP A 83 -13.05 -5.07 -4.68
N ASP A 84 -12.18 -6.09 -4.58
CA ASP A 84 -12.15 -6.99 -3.41
C ASP A 84 -11.75 -6.29 -2.11
N VAL A 85 -10.71 -5.43 -2.14
CA VAL A 85 -10.27 -4.71 -0.93
C VAL A 85 -11.26 -3.62 -0.54
N SER A 86 -11.86 -2.93 -1.51
CA SER A 86 -12.91 -1.94 -1.25
C SER A 86 -14.15 -2.58 -0.65
N ASP A 87 -14.60 -3.72 -1.19
CA ASP A 87 -15.70 -4.50 -0.64
C ASP A 87 -15.39 -4.99 0.78
N LEU A 88 -14.14 -5.40 1.03
CA LEU A 88 -13.71 -5.82 2.35
C LEU A 88 -13.79 -4.69 3.38
N LEU A 89 -13.31 -3.48 3.02
CA LEU A 89 -13.42 -2.29 3.87
C LEU A 89 -14.89 -1.92 4.15
N THR A 90 -15.75 -2.03 3.13
CA THR A 90 -17.19 -1.82 3.28
C THR A 90 -17.81 -2.83 4.27
N ASN A 91 -17.52 -4.11 4.08
CA ASN A 91 -18.07 -5.18 4.91
C ASN A 91 -17.59 -5.16 6.36
N LEU A 92 -16.45 -4.55 6.63
CA LEU A 92 -15.90 -4.36 7.98
C LEU A 92 -16.23 -2.99 8.59
N ASP A 93 -16.97 -2.13 7.87
CA ASP A 93 -17.28 -0.75 8.26
C ASP A 93 -16.02 0.10 8.56
N LEU A 94 -14.97 -0.09 7.75
CA LEU A 94 -13.67 0.55 7.94
C LEU A 94 -13.41 1.74 7.00
N HIS A 95 -14.37 2.10 6.14
CA HIS A 95 -14.25 3.31 5.34
C HIS A 95 -14.14 4.57 6.22
N GLY A 96 -13.13 5.40 5.94
CA GLY A 96 -12.83 6.58 6.76
C GLY A 96 -12.08 6.27 8.07
N THR A 97 -11.84 5.00 8.38
CA THR A 97 -11.03 4.55 9.53
C THR A 97 -9.68 4.03 9.09
N ILE A 98 -9.66 3.17 8.07
CA ILE A 98 -8.43 2.61 7.50
C ILE A 98 -8.38 2.85 5.99
N GLN A 99 -7.22 3.25 5.52
CA GLN A 99 -6.87 3.42 4.12
C GLN A 99 -5.90 2.31 3.69
N VAL A 100 -6.09 1.78 2.50
CA VAL A 100 -5.15 0.84 1.87
C VAL A 100 -4.44 1.51 0.72
N ALA A 101 -3.14 1.79 0.88
CA ALA A 101 -2.32 2.38 -0.16
C ALA A 101 -1.65 1.27 -1.00
N PRO A 102 -1.88 1.24 -2.32
CA PRO A 102 -1.32 0.22 -3.21
C PRO A 102 0.13 0.51 -3.57
N PHE A 103 0.95 -0.56 -3.61
CA PHE A 103 2.32 -0.54 -4.11
C PHE A 103 2.57 -1.71 -5.05
N HIS A 104 3.16 -1.45 -6.21
CA HIS A 104 3.40 -2.48 -7.21
C HIS A 104 4.67 -2.17 -8.03
N PRO A 105 5.44 -3.18 -8.55
CA PRO A 105 6.61 -2.93 -9.39
C PRO A 105 6.32 -2.03 -10.61
N HIS A 106 5.14 -2.18 -11.19
CA HIS A 106 4.67 -1.41 -12.36
C HIS A 106 3.62 -0.37 -11.99
N PHE A 107 3.65 0.14 -10.76
CA PHE A 107 2.67 1.14 -10.34
C PHE A 107 2.67 2.36 -11.27
N MET A 108 1.47 2.81 -11.63
CA MET A 108 1.25 3.97 -12.48
C MET A 108 0.02 4.75 -11.97
N PHE A 109 0.19 6.04 -11.74
CA PHE A 109 -0.95 6.90 -11.42
C PHE A 109 -1.84 7.14 -12.64
N GLY A 110 -3.14 7.31 -12.41
CA GLY A 110 -4.08 7.64 -13.47
C GLY A 110 -3.65 8.89 -14.24
N GLY A 111 -3.70 8.83 -15.55
CA GLY A 111 -3.29 9.94 -16.43
C GLY A 111 -1.79 10.11 -16.64
N THR A 112 -0.93 9.29 -16.00
CA THR A 112 0.51 9.28 -16.24
C THR A 112 0.91 8.19 -17.24
N ASN A 113 2.14 8.23 -17.74
CA ASN A 113 2.74 7.15 -18.50
C ASN A 113 3.69 6.33 -17.62
N GLN A 114 4.06 5.12 -18.08
CA GLN A 114 4.89 4.18 -17.33
C GLN A 114 6.24 4.75 -16.89
N ASN A 115 6.80 5.69 -17.65
CA ASN A 115 8.11 6.30 -17.39
C ASN A 115 8.01 7.57 -16.55
N ASP A 116 6.82 7.95 -16.10
CA ASP A 116 6.65 9.12 -15.26
C ASP A 116 7.40 8.94 -13.92
N PRO A 117 8.33 9.84 -13.59
CA PRO A 117 9.10 9.73 -12.35
C PRO A 117 8.22 9.73 -11.09
N GLY A 118 7.05 10.37 -11.13
CA GLY A 118 6.09 10.40 -10.03
C GLY A 118 5.62 9.01 -9.60
N ASN A 119 5.52 8.06 -10.53
CA ASN A 119 5.12 6.69 -10.26
C ASN A 119 6.05 5.98 -9.26
N LYS A 120 7.33 6.41 -9.18
CA LYS A 120 8.33 5.85 -8.26
C LYS A 120 7.94 5.96 -6.78
N VAL A 121 7.01 6.83 -6.43
CA VAL A 121 6.50 6.96 -5.05
C VAL A 121 5.82 5.67 -4.59
N ASN A 122 5.06 5.02 -5.47
CA ASN A 122 4.32 3.79 -5.16
C ASN A 122 4.90 2.54 -5.87
N GLN A 123 6.03 2.68 -6.57
CA GLN A 123 6.73 1.52 -7.10
C GLN A 123 7.52 0.81 -5.99
N SER A 124 7.36 -0.52 -5.90
CA SER A 124 7.97 -1.39 -4.89
C SER A 124 8.56 -2.64 -5.56
N PRO A 125 9.48 -3.38 -4.91
CA PRO A 125 10.03 -4.62 -5.48
C PRO A 125 8.98 -5.72 -5.70
N HIS A 126 7.91 -5.71 -4.90
CA HIS A 126 6.83 -6.69 -4.93
C HIS A 126 5.49 -5.97 -4.80
N PRO A 127 4.37 -6.58 -5.26
CA PRO A 127 3.04 -6.09 -4.92
C PRO A 127 2.85 -6.06 -3.40
N MET A 128 2.35 -4.93 -2.88
CA MET A 128 2.19 -4.72 -1.44
C MET A 128 0.93 -3.91 -1.17
N PHE A 129 0.31 -4.18 -0.03
CA PHE A 129 -0.81 -3.43 0.52
C PHE A 129 -0.32 -2.75 1.80
N HIS A 130 -0.35 -1.44 1.84
CA HIS A 130 0.01 -0.66 3.02
C HIS A 130 -1.25 -0.19 3.72
N LEU A 131 -1.51 -0.72 4.89
CA LEU A 131 -2.68 -0.41 5.71
C LEU A 131 -2.33 0.75 6.64
N LEU A 132 -3.12 1.81 6.57
CA LEU A 132 -2.89 3.07 7.27
C LEU A 132 -4.17 3.50 8.01
N ARG A 133 -4.04 3.99 9.23
CA ARG A 133 -5.17 4.59 9.95
C ARG A 133 -5.38 6.02 9.44
N GLU A 134 -6.61 6.35 9.03
CA GLU A 134 -6.97 7.66 8.47
C GLU A 134 -6.68 8.81 9.43
N VAL A 135 -6.89 8.62 10.73
CA VAL A 135 -6.59 9.62 11.75
C VAL A 135 -5.11 10.05 11.74
N GLU A 136 -4.21 9.11 11.48
CA GLU A 136 -2.77 9.37 11.44
C GLU A 136 -2.34 10.01 10.12
N VAL A 137 -2.94 9.58 9.02
CA VAL A 137 -2.73 10.19 7.70
C VAL A 137 -3.20 11.64 7.70
N SER A 138 -4.40 11.90 8.25
CA SER A 138 -4.96 13.24 8.36
C SER A 138 -4.11 14.14 9.25
N ALA A 139 -3.75 13.69 10.45
CA ALA A 139 -2.90 14.45 11.37
C ALA A 139 -1.55 14.83 10.77
N ALA A 140 -0.97 13.91 9.98
CA ALA A 140 0.29 14.16 9.31
C ALA A 140 0.14 15.06 8.06
N SER A 141 -1.01 15.01 7.37
CA SER A 141 -1.33 15.92 6.26
C SER A 141 -1.58 17.34 6.71
N ASP A 142 -2.28 17.53 7.84
CA ASP A 142 -2.59 18.83 8.40
C ASP A 142 -1.33 19.61 8.85
N GLN A 143 -0.29 18.88 9.24
CA GLN A 143 1.00 19.46 9.64
C GLN A 143 1.91 19.84 8.46
N GLN A 144 1.56 19.45 7.24
CA GLN A 144 2.43 19.62 6.08
C GLN A 144 1.65 20.06 4.85
N ASP A 145 2.25 20.96 4.08
CA ASP A 145 1.75 21.39 2.77
C ASP A 145 1.97 20.25 1.76
N THR A 146 0.94 19.46 1.55
CA THR A 146 0.96 18.28 0.66
C THR A 146 1.32 18.66 -0.77
N GLN A 147 0.90 19.85 -1.23
CA GLN A 147 1.25 20.37 -2.57
C GLN A 147 2.77 20.60 -2.69
N LYS A 148 3.39 21.22 -1.69
CA LYS A 148 4.85 21.42 -1.68
C LYS A 148 5.62 20.11 -1.61
N ILE A 149 5.10 19.11 -0.89
CA ILE A 149 5.67 17.77 -0.83
C ILE A 149 5.64 17.15 -2.23
N TRP A 150 4.49 17.19 -2.90
CA TRP A 150 4.33 16.67 -4.24
C TRP A 150 5.31 17.31 -5.23
N GLU A 151 5.33 18.63 -5.32
CA GLU A 151 6.23 19.40 -6.21
C GLU A 151 7.72 19.12 -5.94
N ARG A 152 8.09 19.00 -4.66
CA ARG A 152 9.45 18.62 -4.26
C ARG A 152 9.78 17.20 -4.73
N ASN A 153 8.87 16.27 -4.51
CA ASN A 153 9.06 14.88 -4.89
C ASN A 153 9.20 14.72 -6.41
N GLU A 154 8.35 15.39 -7.18
CA GLU A 154 8.43 15.40 -8.63
C GLU A 154 9.79 15.89 -9.13
N ARG A 155 10.26 17.03 -8.62
CA ARG A 155 11.59 17.59 -8.97
C ARG A 155 12.72 16.62 -8.59
N LEU A 156 12.66 16.02 -7.40
CA LEU A 156 13.67 15.09 -6.91
C LEU A 156 13.68 13.81 -7.74
N LEU A 157 12.54 13.21 -7.98
CA LEU A 157 12.39 11.98 -8.74
C LEU A 157 12.80 12.17 -10.20
N THR A 158 12.42 13.29 -10.80
CA THR A 158 12.87 13.67 -12.14
C THR A 158 14.40 13.76 -12.20
N LYS A 159 15.05 14.33 -11.18
CA LYS A 159 16.52 14.41 -11.12
C LYS A 159 17.19 13.03 -10.94
N LEU A 160 16.57 12.14 -10.15
CA LEU A 160 17.15 10.83 -9.82
C LEU A 160 16.93 9.78 -10.92
N PHE A 161 15.83 9.89 -11.67
CA PHE A 161 15.38 8.87 -12.63
C PHE A 161 15.22 9.38 -14.07
N ARG A 162 15.66 10.61 -14.38
CA ARG A 162 15.86 11.01 -15.77
C ARG A 162 17.05 10.21 -16.32
N CYS A 163 16.75 9.29 -17.23
CA CYS A 163 17.72 8.75 -18.18
C CYS A 163 17.95 9.73 -19.33
#